data_74e1d4e4bc083119abadd0a48a3491e6
#
_entry.id   74e1d4e4bc083119abadd0a48a3491e6
#
_cell.length_a   1.000
_cell.length_b   1.000
_cell.length_c   1.000
_cell.angle_alpha   90.00
_cell.angle_beta   90.00
_cell.angle_gamma   90.00
#
_symmetry.space_group_name_H-M   'P 1'
#
loop_
_entity.id
_entity.type
_entity.pdbx_description
1 polymer ?
#
loop_
_entity_poly.entity_id
_entity_poly.type
_entity_poly.pdbx_seq_one_letter_code
_entity_poly.pdbx_strand_id
1 'polypeptide(L)'
;RGCPKLPIAVVNDTPATYLSGVATISNNYANGFAGLVNGTGTNTCCLLPVRAIEKLGRDEDGAMLVNLESGSFSELPQSRFDQAIDAASAAPGAYRLEKMTSGRYLGELCRLALIAAADEGLFAAGTADKLRALGTLSTSDADTFGADPDSGAIAALADAADAERKTAAMVIQGVFGRAAKVLVANVAAMVLLTGGAQNRHRPMVVAVDGSLFRNSVLLHPAVNEELERFLVQKLQRYCVCKPISNASAVGAAAAALLQG
;
A
#
# COMPACT_ATOMS: atom_id res chain seq x y z
N ARG A 1 -29.75 -25.64 28.90
CA ARG A 1 -29.56 -24.18 28.74
C ARG A 1 -29.02 -23.99 27.34
N GLY A 2 -29.85 -23.47 26.40
CA GLY A 2 -29.42 -23.20 25.01
C GLY A 2 -28.29 -22.19 24.99
N CYS A 3 -27.25 -22.43 24.20
CA CYS A 3 -26.23 -21.43 23.91
C CYS A 3 -26.93 -20.21 23.30
N PRO A 4 -26.65 -18.98 23.76
CA PRO A 4 -27.15 -17.80 23.09
C PRO A 4 -26.67 -17.82 21.64
N LYS A 5 -27.54 -17.51 20.69
CA LYS A 5 -27.14 -17.34 19.29
C LYS A 5 -26.21 -16.14 19.22
N LEU A 6 -24.93 -16.39 18.98
CA LEU A 6 -23.96 -15.33 18.77
C LEU A 6 -24.19 -14.73 17.38
N PRO A 7 -24.16 -13.40 17.24
CA PRO A 7 -24.23 -12.76 15.94
C PRO A 7 -23.01 -13.16 15.10
N ILE A 8 -23.22 -13.49 13.84
CA ILE A 8 -22.16 -13.86 12.89
C ILE A 8 -22.21 -12.86 11.74
N ALA A 9 -21.10 -12.17 11.51
CA ALA A 9 -20.90 -11.30 10.37
C ALA A 9 -19.75 -11.84 9.49
N VAL A 10 -19.99 -11.85 8.18
CA VAL A 10 -18.94 -12.11 7.19
C VAL A 10 -18.59 -10.78 6.54
N VAL A 11 -17.34 -10.39 6.61
CA VAL A 11 -16.85 -9.11 6.10
C VAL A 11 -15.52 -9.34 5.38
N ASN A 12 -15.29 -8.61 4.28
CA ASN A 12 -14.00 -8.59 3.60
C ASN A 12 -12.94 -7.90 4.50
N ASP A 13 -11.66 -8.22 4.34
CA ASP A 13 -10.55 -7.71 5.16
C ASP A 13 -10.42 -6.18 5.10
N THR A 14 -10.66 -5.56 3.95
CA THR A 14 -10.53 -4.11 3.78
C THR A 14 -11.65 -3.33 4.50
N PRO A 15 -12.96 -3.67 4.34
CA PRO A 15 -14.02 -3.19 5.22
C PRO A 15 -13.78 -3.47 6.70
N ALA A 16 -13.25 -4.63 7.07
CA ALA A 16 -12.87 -4.90 8.46
C ALA A 16 -11.80 -3.93 8.95
N THR A 17 -10.79 -3.63 8.12
CA THR A 17 -9.77 -2.63 8.44
C THR A 17 -10.37 -1.25 8.67
N TYR A 18 -11.32 -0.81 7.84
CA TYR A 18 -12.07 0.42 8.07
C TYR A 18 -12.78 0.42 9.43
N LEU A 19 -13.55 -0.64 9.73
CA LEU A 19 -14.30 -0.77 10.98
C LEU A 19 -13.38 -0.80 12.21
N SER A 20 -12.19 -1.38 12.08
CA SER A 20 -11.19 -1.35 13.16
C SER A 20 -10.74 0.07 13.49
N GLY A 21 -10.54 0.91 12.47
CA GLY A 21 -10.22 2.32 12.64
C GLY A 21 -11.34 3.07 13.38
N VAL A 22 -12.58 2.87 12.95
CA VAL A 22 -13.76 3.48 13.61
C VAL A 22 -13.91 3.03 15.07
N ALA A 23 -13.63 1.74 15.34
CA ALA A 23 -13.78 1.18 16.68
C ALA A 23 -12.67 1.58 17.67
N THR A 24 -11.45 1.85 17.16
CA THR A 24 -10.27 2.07 18.02
C THR A 24 -9.80 3.51 18.10
N ILE A 25 -10.20 4.35 17.15
CA ILE A 25 -9.74 5.74 17.09
C ILE A 25 -10.89 6.67 17.48
N SER A 26 -10.62 7.58 18.42
CA SER A 26 -11.63 8.53 18.90
C SER A 26 -12.15 9.44 17.79
N ASN A 27 -13.47 9.59 17.71
CA ASN A 27 -14.13 10.57 16.83
C ASN A 27 -13.76 12.03 17.14
N ASN A 28 -13.24 12.32 18.33
CA ASN A 28 -12.70 13.65 18.65
C ASN A 28 -11.41 13.94 17.89
N TYR A 29 -10.64 12.90 17.56
CA TYR A 29 -9.40 13.01 16.79
C TYR A 29 -9.64 13.04 15.29
N ALA A 30 -10.56 12.23 14.78
CA ALA A 30 -10.79 12.03 13.35
C ALA A 30 -12.08 12.72 12.86
N ASN A 31 -12.06 13.20 11.61
CA ASN A 31 -13.26 13.68 10.90
C ASN A 31 -13.47 12.86 9.61
N GLY A 32 -13.57 11.56 9.77
CA GLY A 32 -13.74 10.58 8.70
C GLY A 32 -12.71 9.47 8.75
N PHE A 33 -13.09 8.36 8.15
CA PHE A 33 -12.28 7.14 8.09
C PHE A 33 -12.22 6.57 6.68
N ALA A 34 -11.15 5.87 6.38
CA ALA A 34 -11.01 4.98 5.24
C ALA A 34 -10.21 3.74 5.66
N GLY A 35 -10.27 2.69 4.86
CA GLY A 35 -9.46 1.48 5.04
C GLY A 35 -8.47 1.30 3.91
N LEU A 36 -7.26 0.88 4.23
CA LEU A 36 -6.22 0.47 3.29
C LEU A 36 -5.63 -0.85 3.76
N VAL A 37 -5.63 -1.84 2.90
CA VAL A 37 -4.82 -3.04 3.05
C VAL A 37 -3.61 -2.91 2.15
N ASN A 38 -2.40 -3.03 2.72
CA ASN A 38 -1.16 -3.05 1.96
C ASN A 38 -0.18 -4.06 2.58
N GLY A 39 -0.28 -5.28 2.08
CA GLY A 39 0.48 -6.45 2.48
C GLY A 39 0.92 -7.25 1.27
N THR A 40 0.52 -8.52 1.18
CA THR A 40 0.71 -9.36 -0.02
C THR A 40 -0.04 -8.79 -1.22
N GLY A 41 -1.24 -8.21 -0.98
CA GLY A 41 -2.03 -7.47 -1.95
C GLY A 41 -2.22 -6.01 -1.52
N THR A 42 -3.00 -5.26 -2.32
CA THR A 42 -3.37 -3.87 -2.05
C THR A 42 -4.85 -3.65 -2.34
N ASN A 43 -5.59 -3.11 -1.37
CA ASN A 43 -6.99 -2.76 -1.53
C ASN A 43 -7.38 -1.58 -0.64
N THR A 44 -8.48 -0.89 -0.98
CA THR A 44 -9.00 0.25 -0.21
C THR A 44 -10.52 0.20 -0.07
N CYS A 45 -11.03 0.83 0.98
CA CYS A 45 -12.46 1.08 1.14
C CYS A 45 -12.73 2.43 1.80
N CYS A 46 -13.88 3.00 1.52
CA CYS A 46 -14.36 4.22 2.17
C CYS A 46 -15.89 4.27 2.23
N LEU A 47 -16.41 5.12 3.09
CA LEU A 47 -17.84 5.38 3.23
C LEU A 47 -18.25 6.42 2.19
N LEU A 48 -19.18 6.07 1.30
CA LEU A 48 -19.69 6.97 0.27
C LEU A 48 -21.19 7.19 0.42
N PRO A 49 -21.72 8.39 0.10
CA PRO A 49 -23.15 8.59 -0.07
C PRO A 49 -23.69 7.62 -1.12
N VAL A 50 -24.86 6.98 -0.87
CA VAL A 50 -25.45 6.01 -1.81
C VAL A 50 -25.63 6.62 -3.19
N ARG A 51 -26.10 7.87 -3.28
CA ARG A 51 -26.26 8.65 -4.52
C ARG A 51 -24.95 8.89 -5.31
N ALA A 52 -23.79 8.81 -4.67
CA ALA A 52 -22.49 8.95 -5.33
C ALA A 52 -21.98 7.63 -5.96
N ILE A 53 -22.70 6.53 -5.76
CA ILE A 53 -22.34 5.22 -6.29
C ILE A 53 -23.15 4.97 -7.58
N GLU A 54 -22.62 5.46 -8.70
CA GLU A 54 -23.32 5.44 -9.99
C GLU A 54 -23.85 4.04 -10.38
N LYS A 55 -23.09 2.99 -10.07
CA LYS A 55 -23.49 1.60 -10.39
C LYS A 55 -24.79 1.15 -9.70
N LEU A 56 -25.18 1.77 -8.60
CA LEU A 56 -26.41 1.44 -7.89
C LEU A 56 -27.64 2.06 -8.56
N GLY A 57 -27.48 3.19 -9.26
CA GLY A 57 -28.58 3.92 -9.89
C GLY A 57 -29.66 4.35 -8.90
N ARG A 58 -29.30 4.55 -7.62
CA ARG A 58 -30.22 4.92 -6.53
C ARG A 58 -30.00 6.35 -6.10
N ASP A 59 -31.07 7.10 -6.00
CA ASP A 59 -31.07 8.47 -5.45
C ASP A 59 -31.77 8.45 -4.09
N GLU A 60 -31.12 7.79 -3.12
CA GLU A 60 -31.59 7.68 -1.74
C GLU A 60 -30.59 8.27 -0.77
N ASP A 61 -31.09 8.78 0.34
CA ASP A 61 -30.26 9.25 1.46
C ASP A 61 -29.60 8.07 2.14
N GLY A 62 -28.41 8.32 2.66
CA GLY A 62 -27.61 7.33 3.38
C GLY A 62 -26.20 7.20 2.86
N ALA A 63 -25.44 6.34 3.49
CA ALA A 63 -24.06 6.06 3.12
C ALA A 63 -23.81 4.55 3.15
N MET A 64 -22.94 4.09 2.27
CA MET A 64 -22.51 2.70 2.15
C MET A 64 -21.00 2.60 2.26
N LEU A 65 -20.52 1.63 3.01
CA LEU A 65 -19.11 1.27 3.01
C LEU A 65 -18.80 0.50 1.72
N VAL A 66 -18.00 1.11 0.86
CA VAL A 66 -17.68 0.58 -0.45
C VAL A 66 -16.29 -0.02 -0.45
N ASN A 67 -16.20 -1.32 -0.74
CA ASN A 67 -14.93 -1.98 -1.05
C ASN A 67 -14.56 -1.63 -2.49
N LEU A 68 -13.51 -0.83 -2.68
CA LEU A 68 -13.19 -0.23 -3.98
C LEU A 68 -12.49 -1.20 -4.93
N GLU A 69 -11.89 -2.27 -4.40
CA GLU A 69 -11.04 -3.21 -5.16
C GLU A 69 -9.97 -2.47 -5.97
N SER A 70 -9.39 -1.45 -5.32
CA SER A 70 -8.47 -0.51 -5.97
C SER A 70 -7.19 -1.16 -6.50
N GLY A 71 -6.78 -2.30 -5.94
CA GLY A 71 -5.68 -3.10 -6.49
C GLY A 71 -5.88 -3.51 -7.94
N SER A 72 -7.15 -3.65 -8.37
CA SER A 72 -7.52 -4.01 -9.73
C SER A 72 -7.43 -2.85 -10.74
N PHE A 73 -7.22 -1.60 -10.27
CA PHE A 73 -7.10 -0.44 -11.15
C PHE A 73 -5.92 -0.61 -12.12
N SER A 74 -6.19 -0.48 -13.42
CA SER A 74 -5.24 -0.84 -14.47
C SER A 74 -4.85 0.32 -15.39
N GLU A 75 -5.42 1.51 -15.21
CA GLU A 75 -5.13 2.69 -16.04
C GLU A 75 -3.97 3.52 -15.44
N LEU A 76 -2.86 2.83 -15.12
CA LEU A 76 -1.65 3.44 -14.58
C LEU A 76 -0.53 3.42 -15.61
N PRO A 77 0.29 4.49 -15.69
CA PRO A 77 1.53 4.48 -16.47
C PRO A 77 2.46 3.38 -15.97
N GLN A 78 2.87 2.48 -16.84
CA GLN A 78 3.75 1.38 -16.52
C GLN A 78 5.17 1.65 -17.04
N SER A 79 6.17 1.35 -16.21
CA SER A 79 7.55 1.20 -16.66
C SER A 79 7.76 -0.12 -17.38
N ARG A 80 8.92 -0.29 -18.05
CA ARG A 80 9.32 -1.59 -18.63
C ARG A 80 9.33 -2.73 -17.61
N PHE A 81 9.62 -2.44 -16.34
CA PHE A 81 9.65 -3.43 -15.25
C PHE A 81 8.24 -3.86 -14.86
N ASP A 82 7.30 -2.92 -14.77
CA ASP A 82 5.89 -3.23 -14.50
C ASP A 82 5.30 -4.10 -15.61
N GLN A 83 5.62 -3.78 -16.86
CA GLN A 83 5.17 -4.56 -18.03
C GLN A 83 5.73 -5.98 -17.99
N ALA A 84 7.01 -6.16 -17.62
CA ALA A 84 7.62 -7.47 -17.49
C ALA A 84 6.95 -8.32 -16.39
N ILE A 85 6.68 -7.74 -15.22
CA ILE A 85 5.96 -8.40 -14.14
C ILE A 85 4.52 -8.72 -14.55
N ASP A 86 3.85 -7.77 -15.18
CA ASP A 86 2.47 -7.95 -15.63
C ASP A 86 2.36 -9.12 -16.63
N ALA A 87 3.24 -9.15 -17.62
CA ALA A 87 3.26 -10.22 -18.63
C ALA A 87 3.58 -11.60 -18.03
N ALA A 88 4.44 -11.68 -17.00
CA ALA A 88 4.79 -12.91 -16.32
C ALA A 88 3.77 -13.35 -15.25
N SER A 89 2.77 -12.54 -14.94
CA SER A 89 1.80 -12.81 -13.89
C SER A 89 0.71 -13.78 -14.33
N ALA A 90 -0.03 -14.35 -13.36
CA ALA A 90 -1.19 -15.20 -13.63
C ALA A 90 -2.37 -14.46 -14.28
N ALA A 91 -2.39 -13.12 -14.22
CA ALA A 91 -3.46 -12.28 -14.77
C ALA A 91 -2.86 -11.04 -15.47
N PRO A 92 -2.28 -11.20 -16.68
CA PRO A 92 -1.76 -10.09 -17.46
C PRO A 92 -2.85 -9.04 -17.76
N GLY A 93 -2.51 -7.77 -17.65
CA GLY A 93 -3.43 -6.65 -17.86
C GLY A 93 -4.30 -6.28 -16.67
N ALA A 94 -4.43 -7.15 -15.66
CA ALA A 94 -5.23 -6.91 -14.45
C ALA A 94 -4.34 -6.57 -13.23
N TYR A 95 -4.96 -5.99 -12.20
CA TYR A 95 -4.32 -5.73 -10.89
C TYR A 95 -3.03 -4.91 -10.97
N ARG A 96 -2.96 -3.92 -11.87
CA ARG A 96 -1.72 -3.16 -12.08
C ARG A 96 -1.33 -2.33 -10.87
N LEU A 97 -2.29 -1.70 -10.19
CA LEU A 97 -2.00 -0.96 -8.97
C LEU A 97 -1.40 -1.88 -7.90
N GLU A 98 -1.97 -3.05 -7.68
CA GLU A 98 -1.44 -4.03 -6.75
C GLU A 98 -0.02 -4.48 -7.13
N LYS A 99 0.23 -4.78 -8.41
CA LYS A 99 1.54 -5.18 -8.92
C LYS A 99 2.62 -4.10 -8.72
N MET A 100 2.23 -2.85 -8.66
CA MET A 100 3.14 -1.71 -8.46
C MET A 100 3.39 -1.36 -6.98
N THR A 101 2.57 -1.87 -6.04
CA THR A 101 2.55 -1.35 -4.66
C THR A 101 2.56 -2.42 -3.58
N SER A 102 2.32 -3.68 -3.92
CA SER A 102 2.19 -4.73 -2.90
C SER A 102 3.48 -5.50 -2.64
N GLY A 103 3.56 -6.11 -1.47
CA GLY A 103 4.72 -6.87 -1.01
C GLY A 103 5.02 -8.11 -1.84
N ARG A 104 4.06 -8.60 -2.60
CA ARG A 104 4.27 -9.71 -3.53
C ARG A 104 5.20 -9.35 -4.68
N TYR A 105 5.22 -8.07 -5.10
CA TYR A 105 5.84 -7.68 -6.36
C TYR A 105 7.02 -6.71 -6.21
N LEU A 106 7.09 -5.94 -5.11
CA LEU A 106 8.13 -4.91 -4.95
C LEU A 106 9.55 -5.47 -4.98
N GLY A 107 9.78 -6.65 -4.41
CA GLY A 107 11.09 -7.30 -4.46
C GLY A 107 11.52 -7.60 -5.90
N GLU A 108 10.61 -8.12 -6.72
CA GLU A 108 10.88 -8.40 -8.12
C GLU A 108 11.08 -7.12 -8.94
N LEU A 109 10.32 -6.06 -8.66
CA LEU A 109 10.56 -4.73 -9.25
C LEU A 109 11.95 -4.21 -8.93
N CYS A 110 12.41 -4.35 -7.68
CA CYS A 110 13.76 -3.99 -7.27
C CYS A 110 14.82 -4.83 -8.00
N ARG A 111 14.61 -6.15 -8.10
CA ARG A 111 15.51 -7.05 -8.82
C ARG A 111 15.69 -6.63 -10.29
N LEU A 112 14.59 -6.39 -10.99
CA LEU A 112 14.62 -5.96 -12.39
C LEU A 112 15.29 -4.58 -12.55
N ALA A 113 15.06 -3.67 -11.62
CA ALA A 113 15.70 -2.36 -11.63
C ALA A 113 17.21 -2.45 -11.39
N LEU A 114 17.66 -3.32 -10.47
CA LEU A 114 19.09 -3.56 -10.21
C LEU A 114 19.79 -4.20 -11.43
N ILE A 115 19.17 -5.17 -12.10
CA ILE A 115 19.69 -5.77 -13.33
C ILE A 115 19.84 -4.71 -14.41
N ALA A 116 18.82 -3.88 -14.60
CA ALA A 116 18.88 -2.79 -15.58
C ALA A 116 19.98 -1.77 -15.26
N ALA A 117 20.18 -1.44 -13.99
CA ALA A 117 21.29 -0.57 -13.57
C ALA A 117 22.66 -1.21 -13.84
N ALA A 118 22.78 -2.54 -13.69
CA ALA A 118 23.97 -3.28 -14.08
C ALA A 118 24.22 -3.26 -15.59
N ASP A 119 23.16 -3.36 -16.39
CA ASP A 119 23.24 -3.30 -17.86
C ASP A 119 23.61 -1.89 -18.37
N GLU A 120 23.21 -0.87 -17.62
CA GLU A 120 23.56 0.53 -17.88
C GLU A 120 24.98 0.91 -17.38
N GLY A 121 25.73 -0.05 -16.81
CA GLY A 121 27.13 0.15 -16.41
C GLY A 121 27.32 0.87 -15.07
N LEU A 122 26.29 0.89 -14.21
CA LEU A 122 26.37 1.53 -12.88
C LEU A 122 27.18 0.71 -11.86
N PHE A 123 27.61 -0.50 -12.21
CA PHE A 123 28.37 -1.41 -11.36
C PHE A 123 29.60 -1.95 -12.09
N ALA A 124 30.64 -2.31 -11.35
CA ALA A 124 31.80 -3.01 -11.87
C ALA A 124 31.38 -4.39 -12.43
N ALA A 125 32.12 -4.91 -13.41
CA ALA A 125 31.76 -6.13 -14.13
C ALA A 125 31.42 -7.30 -13.20
N GLY A 126 32.22 -7.56 -12.16
CA GLY A 126 31.97 -8.66 -11.23
C GLY A 126 30.69 -8.49 -10.39
N THR A 127 30.34 -7.28 -9.97
CA THR A 127 29.10 -6.96 -9.28
C THR A 127 27.91 -7.06 -10.25
N ALA A 128 28.07 -6.51 -11.46
CA ALA A 128 27.04 -6.57 -12.50
C ALA A 128 26.67 -8.02 -12.85
N ASP A 129 27.65 -8.91 -12.99
CA ASP A 129 27.40 -10.33 -13.28
C ASP A 129 26.66 -11.03 -12.15
N LYS A 130 27.00 -10.74 -10.88
CA LYS A 130 26.27 -11.25 -9.71
C LYS A 130 24.80 -10.74 -9.68
N LEU A 131 24.57 -9.47 -10.02
CA LEU A 131 23.23 -8.90 -10.08
C LEU A 131 22.39 -9.52 -11.21
N ARG A 132 22.99 -9.73 -12.40
CA ARG A 132 22.31 -10.43 -13.51
C ARG A 132 21.94 -11.87 -13.15
N ALA A 133 22.79 -12.54 -12.37
CA ALA A 133 22.54 -13.89 -11.88
C ALA A 133 21.56 -13.97 -10.70
N LEU A 134 21.09 -12.84 -10.17
CA LEU A 134 20.15 -12.80 -9.05
C LEU A 134 18.80 -13.40 -9.46
N GLY A 135 18.50 -14.59 -8.98
CA GLY A 135 17.29 -15.34 -9.36
C GLY A 135 15.99 -14.74 -8.79
N THR A 136 16.02 -14.39 -7.50
CA THR A 136 14.87 -13.81 -6.77
C THR A 136 15.35 -12.78 -5.78
N LEU A 137 14.50 -11.80 -5.48
CA LEU A 137 14.71 -10.84 -4.39
C LEU A 137 13.39 -10.66 -3.64
N SER A 138 13.40 -10.95 -2.35
CA SER A 138 12.22 -10.71 -1.53
C SER A 138 12.03 -9.21 -1.27
N THR A 139 10.81 -8.78 -1.09
CA THR A 139 10.50 -7.39 -0.72
C THR A 139 11.13 -7.01 0.61
N SER A 140 11.20 -7.94 1.57
CA SER A 140 11.84 -7.72 2.86
C SER A 140 13.34 -7.48 2.73
N ASP A 141 14.04 -8.30 1.93
CA ASP A 141 15.50 -8.14 1.73
C ASP A 141 15.80 -6.84 0.97
N ALA A 142 14.99 -6.51 -0.04
CA ALA A 142 15.10 -5.24 -0.74
C ALA A 142 14.89 -4.04 0.21
N ASP A 143 13.85 -4.08 1.05
CA ASP A 143 13.54 -3.03 2.02
C ASP A 143 14.68 -2.86 3.03
N THR A 144 15.15 -3.96 3.61
CA THR A 144 16.27 -3.97 4.57
C THR A 144 17.54 -3.41 3.95
N PHE A 145 17.93 -3.88 2.76
CA PHE A 145 19.13 -3.42 2.08
C PHE A 145 19.02 -1.95 1.63
N GLY A 146 17.87 -1.56 1.13
CA GLY A 146 17.65 -0.18 0.71
C GLY A 146 17.72 0.83 1.86
N ALA A 147 17.38 0.40 3.08
CA ALA A 147 17.51 1.20 4.30
C ALA A 147 18.93 1.17 4.88
N ASP A 148 19.57 0.00 4.85
CA ASP A 148 20.93 -0.23 5.33
C ASP A 148 21.73 -1.06 4.31
N PRO A 149 22.55 -0.41 3.45
CA PRO A 149 23.37 -1.10 2.44
C PRO A 149 24.41 -2.07 3.03
N ASP A 150 24.69 -1.98 4.31
CA ASP A 150 25.65 -2.85 5.01
C ASP A 150 24.98 -4.03 5.71
N SER A 151 23.66 -4.15 5.63
CA SER A 151 22.87 -5.23 6.24
C SER A 151 23.22 -6.64 5.77
N GLY A 152 23.87 -6.79 4.61
CA GLY A 152 24.12 -8.11 4.00
C GLY A 152 22.89 -8.80 3.43
N ALA A 153 21.71 -8.14 3.41
CA ALA A 153 20.43 -8.72 2.98
C ALA A 153 20.42 -9.17 1.50
N ILE A 154 21.29 -8.57 0.65
CA ILE A 154 21.45 -8.98 -0.75
C ILE A 154 22.83 -9.60 -0.95
N ALA A 155 22.89 -10.93 -0.94
CA ALA A 155 24.15 -11.69 -1.04
C ALA A 155 24.97 -11.35 -2.30
N ALA A 156 24.32 -11.01 -3.43
CA ALA A 156 24.98 -10.58 -4.65
C ALA A 156 25.85 -9.31 -4.48
N LEU A 157 25.58 -8.52 -3.45
CA LEU A 157 26.24 -7.25 -3.13
C LEU A 157 27.18 -7.35 -1.90
N ALA A 158 27.34 -8.53 -1.31
CA ALA A 158 28.13 -8.70 -0.08
C ALA A 158 29.59 -8.24 -0.21
N ASP A 159 30.22 -8.53 -1.36
CA ASP A 159 31.61 -8.15 -1.65
C ASP A 159 31.73 -6.89 -2.54
N ALA A 160 30.62 -6.22 -2.81
CA ALA A 160 30.60 -5.02 -3.64
C ALA A 160 31.27 -3.84 -2.91
N ALA A 161 31.87 -2.92 -3.66
CA ALA A 161 32.38 -1.69 -3.10
C ALA A 161 31.28 -0.84 -2.42
N ASP A 162 31.64 -0.06 -1.42
CA ASP A 162 30.68 0.79 -0.69
C ASP A 162 29.87 1.70 -1.63
N ALA A 163 30.51 2.30 -2.63
CA ALA A 163 29.81 3.12 -3.64
C ALA A 163 28.79 2.33 -4.44
N GLU A 164 29.05 1.07 -4.75
CA GLU A 164 28.12 0.19 -5.47
C GLU A 164 26.93 -0.23 -4.59
N ARG A 165 27.19 -0.55 -3.33
CA ARG A 165 26.11 -0.84 -2.36
C ARG A 165 25.18 0.35 -2.19
N LYS A 166 25.73 1.56 -2.05
CA LYS A 166 24.95 2.81 -1.99
C LYS A 166 24.16 3.06 -3.27
N THR A 167 24.76 2.81 -4.43
CA THR A 167 24.06 2.91 -5.72
C THR A 167 22.88 1.93 -5.79
N ALA A 168 23.08 0.69 -5.39
CA ALA A 168 22.01 -0.31 -5.36
C ALA A 168 20.88 0.09 -4.38
N ALA A 169 21.23 0.61 -3.19
CA ALA A 169 20.24 1.11 -2.24
C ALA A 169 19.43 2.28 -2.81
N MET A 170 20.06 3.22 -3.53
CA MET A 170 19.33 4.31 -4.20
C MET A 170 18.35 3.81 -5.27
N VAL A 171 18.72 2.79 -6.04
CA VAL A 171 17.83 2.14 -7.01
C VAL A 171 16.60 1.55 -6.30
N ILE A 172 16.81 0.82 -5.22
CA ILE A 172 15.74 0.23 -4.41
C ILE A 172 14.83 1.31 -3.80
N GLN A 173 15.43 2.34 -3.18
CA GLN A 173 14.69 3.48 -2.63
C GLN A 173 13.82 4.16 -3.69
N GLY A 174 14.31 4.27 -4.92
CA GLY A 174 13.53 4.79 -6.06
C GLY A 174 12.28 3.96 -6.36
N VAL A 175 12.36 2.63 -6.29
CA VAL A 175 11.21 1.73 -6.47
C VAL A 175 10.20 1.90 -5.35
N PHE A 176 10.63 1.91 -4.09
CA PHE A 176 9.75 2.11 -2.92
C PHE A 176 9.13 3.51 -2.92
N GLY A 177 9.90 4.55 -3.27
CA GLY A 177 9.39 5.92 -3.40
C GLY A 177 8.31 6.05 -4.48
N ARG A 178 8.45 5.32 -5.59
CA ARG A 178 7.41 5.25 -6.61
C ARG A 178 6.16 4.53 -6.09
N ALA A 179 6.33 3.40 -5.42
CA ALA A 179 5.20 2.67 -4.81
C ALA A 179 4.43 3.55 -3.82
N ALA A 180 5.14 4.34 -2.99
CA ALA A 180 4.54 5.31 -2.08
C ALA A 180 3.70 6.36 -2.82
N LYS A 181 4.19 6.90 -3.94
CA LYS A 181 3.42 7.86 -4.75
C LYS A 181 2.13 7.25 -5.31
N VAL A 182 2.17 6.01 -5.78
CA VAL A 182 0.99 5.31 -6.30
C VAL A 182 -0.01 5.05 -5.16
N LEU A 183 0.45 4.61 -3.98
CA LEU A 183 -0.42 4.44 -2.81
C LEU A 183 -1.05 5.75 -2.36
N VAL A 184 -0.28 6.84 -2.33
CA VAL A 184 -0.83 8.15 -1.95
C VAL A 184 -1.81 8.68 -2.99
N ALA A 185 -1.60 8.43 -4.28
CA ALA A 185 -2.60 8.74 -5.30
C ALA A 185 -3.91 7.97 -5.09
N ASN A 186 -3.84 6.69 -4.70
CA ASN A 186 -5.00 5.89 -4.33
C ASN A 186 -5.72 6.44 -3.08
N VAL A 187 -4.97 6.81 -2.03
CA VAL A 187 -5.52 7.48 -0.85
C VAL A 187 -6.16 8.83 -1.22
N ALA A 188 -5.53 9.61 -2.08
CA ALA A 188 -6.07 10.88 -2.55
C ALA A 188 -7.41 10.71 -3.28
N ALA A 189 -7.54 9.66 -4.09
CA ALA A 189 -8.81 9.32 -4.74
C ALA A 189 -9.93 9.08 -3.72
N MET A 190 -9.69 8.30 -2.65
CA MET A 190 -10.65 8.11 -1.56
C MET A 190 -11.01 9.43 -0.86
N VAL A 191 -10.00 10.26 -0.55
CA VAL A 191 -10.19 11.56 0.09
C VAL A 191 -11.07 12.47 -0.75
N LEU A 192 -10.85 12.49 -2.07
CA LEU A 192 -11.63 13.32 -2.98
C LEU A 192 -13.04 12.78 -3.19
N LEU A 193 -13.21 11.46 -3.33
CA LEU A 193 -14.51 10.81 -3.45
C LEU A 193 -15.41 11.05 -2.23
N THR A 194 -14.83 11.02 -1.04
CA THR A 194 -15.58 11.27 0.21
C THR A 194 -15.85 12.75 0.47
N GLY A 195 -15.18 13.67 -0.25
CA GLY A 195 -15.16 15.09 0.06
C GLY A 195 -14.55 15.45 1.41
N GLY A 196 -13.90 14.47 2.08
CA GLY A 196 -13.38 14.57 3.44
C GLY A 196 -12.04 15.27 3.58
N ALA A 197 -11.43 15.09 4.75
CA ALA A 197 -10.08 15.55 5.08
C ALA A 197 -9.86 17.08 4.99
N GLN A 198 -10.90 17.89 5.23
CA GLN A 198 -10.81 19.36 5.13
C GLN A 198 -10.35 20.04 6.43
N ASN A 199 -10.37 19.32 7.55
CA ASN A 199 -10.04 19.89 8.86
C ASN A 199 -8.65 19.44 9.32
N ARG A 200 -7.71 20.39 9.44
CA ARG A 200 -6.35 20.14 9.91
C ARG A 200 -6.27 19.56 11.32
N HIS A 201 -7.17 20.00 12.21
CA HIS A 201 -7.17 19.58 13.61
C HIS A 201 -7.93 18.26 13.84
N ARG A 202 -8.70 17.83 12.85
CA ARG A 202 -9.40 16.56 12.81
C ARG A 202 -9.25 15.92 11.44
N PRO A 203 -8.08 15.32 11.16
CA PRO A 203 -7.80 14.74 9.85
C PRO A 203 -8.68 13.54 9.56
N MET A 204 -8.77 13.16 8.30
CA MET A 204 -9.27 11.84 7.93
C MET A 204 -8.23 10.79 8.32
N VAL A 205 -8.67 9.70 8.94
CA VAL A 205 -7.81 8.59 9.28
C VAL A 205 -8.00 7.45 8.28
N VAL A 206 -6.92 7.07 7.63
CA VAL A 206 -6.84 5.82 6.87
C VAL A 206 -6.31 4.76 7.83
N ALA A 207 -7.19 3.88 8.29
CA ALA A 207 -6.78 2.68 9.02
C ALA A 207 -6.05 1.75 8.07
N VAL A 208 -4.86 1.28 8.45
CA VAL A 208 -4.03 0.45 7.58
C VAL A 208 -3.78 -0.91 8.20
N ASP A 209 -4.05 -1.97 7.44
CA ASP A 209 -3.62 -3.34 7.70
C ASP A 209 -2.62 -3.79 6.63
N GLY A 210 -1.85 -4.83 6.95
CA GLY A 210 -0.88 -5.43 6.06
C GLY A 210 0.55 -5.33 6.57
N SER A 211 1.26 -6.44 6.37
CA SER A 211 2.63 -6.60 6.88
C SER A 211 3.62 -5.68 6.17
N LEU A 212 3.43 -5.41 4.87
CA LEU A 212 4.31 -4.52 4.13
C LEU A 212 4.28 -3.12 4.73
N PHE A 213 3.11 -2.49 4.80
CA PHE A 213 3.00 -1.12 5.32
C PHE A 213 3.51 -1.01 6.76
N ARG A 214 3.20 -2.01 7.60
CA ARG A 214 3.56 -1.99 9.02
C ARG A 214 5.06 -2.14 9.27
N ASN A 215 5.72 -3.00 8.49
CA ASN A 215 7.08 -3.45 8.78
C ASN A 215 8.13 -2.81 7.87
N SER A 216 7.73 -2.22 6.74
CA SER A 216 8.67 -1.62 5.80
C SER A 216 9.32 -0.36 6.37
N VAL A 217 10.64 -0.34 6.33
CA VAL A 217 11.45 0.79 6.76
C VAL A 217 11.50 1.88 5.70
N LEU A 218 11.29 1.54 4.43
CA LEU A 218 11.31 2.47 3.30
C LEU A 218 9.90 2.97 2.95
N LEU A 219 8.91 2.07 2.85
CA LEU A 219 7.60 2.41 2.30
C LEU A 219 6.81 3.34 3.22
N HIS A 220 6.71 3.00 4.49
CA HIS A 220 5.89 3.77 5.43
C HIS A 220 6.37 5.23 5.58
N PRO A 221 7.67 5.53 5.80
CA PRO A 221 8.14 6.91 5.80
C PRO A 221 7.90 7.63 4.46
N ALA A 222 8.16 6.96 3.33
CA ALA A 222 7.93 7.54 2.01
C ALA A 222 6.45 7.86 1.74
N VAL A 223 5.52 7.04 2.23
CA VAL A 223 4.08 7.35 2.17
C VAL A 223 3.75 8.58 3.01
N ASN A 224 4.28 8.71 4.22
CA ASN A 224 4.01 9.87 5.07
C ASN A 224 4.57 11.17 4.45
N GLU A 225 5.76 11.12 3.88
CA GLU A 225 6.36 12.27 3.17
C GLU A 225 5.50 12.66 1.95
N GLU A 226 5.08 11.70 1.17
CA GLU A 226 4.26 11.94 -0.02
C GLU A 226 2.84 12.43 0.33
N LEU A 227 2.24 11.95 1.44
CA LEU A 227 0.97 12.47 1.97
C LEU A 227 1.09 13.95 2.29
N GLU A 228 2.17 14.35 3.01
CA GLU A 228 2.41 15.75 3.32
C GLU A 228 2.59 16.57 2.04
N ARG A 229 3.45 16.12 1.12
CA ARG A 229 3.77 16.82 -0.12
C ARG A 229 2.57 16.96 -1.05
N PHE A 230 1.78 15.91 -1.23
CA PHE A 230 0.71 15.86 -2.22
C PHE A 230 -0.65 16.25 -1.63
N LEU A 231 -1.08 15.59 -0.54
CA LEU A 231 -2.40 15.87 0.04
C LEU A 231 -2.42 17.20 0.80
N VAL A 232 -1.43 17.44 1.67
CA VAL A 232 -1.47 18.65 2.50
C VAL A 232 -1.07 19.87 1.69
N GLN A 233 0.12 19.88 1.06
CA GLN A 233 0.66 21.09 0.43
C GLN A 233 -0.05 21.44 -0.89
N LYS A 234 -0.42 20.45 -1.72
CA LYS A 234 -1.06 20.70 -3.01
C LYS A 234 -2.58 20.72 -2.97
N LEU A 235 -3.19 19.75 -2.27
CA LEU A 235 -4.64 19.59 -2.27
C LEU A 235 -5.33 20.19 -1.04
N GLN A 236 -4.55 20.60 -0.03
CA GLN A 236 -5.05 21.08 1.26
C GLN A 236 -6.06 20.12 1.89
N ARG A 237 -5.71 18.83 1.89
CA ARG A 237 -6.43 17.74 2.51
C ARG A 237 -5.57 17.11 3.59
N TYR A 238 -6.14 16.96 4.76
CA TYR A 238 -5.46 16.50 5.97
C TYR A 238 -5.83 15.06 6.25
N CYS A 239 -4.90 14.16 5.96
CA CYS A 239 -5.08 12.73 6.08
C CYS A 239 -3.86 12.11 6.76
N VAL A 240 -4.10 11.08 7.57
CA VAL A 240 -3.04 10.31 8.24
C VAL A 240 -3.29 8.82 8.05
N CYS A 241 -2.25 8.06 7.69
CA CYS A 241 -2.29 6.61 7.67
C CYS A 241 -1.90 6.07 9.05
N LYS A 242 -2.77 5.26 9.66
CA LYS A 242 -2.52 4.65 10.98
C LYS A 242 -2.56 3.13 10.88
N PRO A 243 -1.42 2.44 11.06
CA PRO A 243 -1.42 1.00 11.22
C PRO A 243 -2.25 0.57 12.43
N ILE A 244 -3.15 -0.39 12.24
CA ILE A 244 -3.96 -0.96 13.31
C ILE A 244 -3.53 -2.41 13.53
N SER A 245 -3.19 -2.74 14.76
CA SER A 245 -2.85 -4.12 15.12
C SER A 245 -4.10 -5.00 15.09
N ASN A 246 -3.99 -6.18 14.43
CA ASN A 246 -5.10 -7.13 14.27
C ASN A 246 -6.37 -6.49 13.66
N ALA A 247 -6.20 -5.56 12.71
CA ALA A 247 -7.28 -4.78 12.15
C ALA A 247 -8.45 -5.65 11.65
N SER A 248 -8.15 -6.71 10.90
CA SER A 248 -9.18 -7.62 10.38
C SER A 248 -9.99 -8.29 11.50
N ALA A 249 -9.36 -8.72 12.60
CA ALA A 249 -10.06 -9.35 13.73
C ALA A 249 -10.90 -8.32 14.51
N VAL A 250 -10.34 -7.15 14.80
CA VAL A 250 -11.05 -6.06 15.49
C VAL A 250 -12.26 -5.59 14.67
N GLY A 251 -12.06 -5.41 13.37
CA GLY A 251 -13.13 -4.98 12.48
C GLY A 251 -14.24 -6.03 12.30
N ALA A 252 -13.88 -7.31 12.21
CA ALA A 252 -14.85 -8.40 12.16
C ALA A 252 -15.69 -8.47 13.44
N ALA A 253 -15.08 -8.28 14.62
CA ALA A 253 -15.80 -8.18 15.89
C ALA A 253 -16.74 -6.96 15.91
N ALA A 254 -16.27 -5.80 15.45
CA ALA A 254 -17.11 -4.61 15.32
C ALA A 254 -18.30 -4.84 14.38
N ALA A 255 -18.08 -5.49 13.23
CA ALA A 255 -19.15 -5.84 12.30
C ALA A 255 -20.22 -6.75 12.93
N ALA A 256 -19.80 -7.75 13.71
CA ALA A 256 -20.72 -8.66 14.40
C ALA A 256 -21.58 -7.92 15.45
N LEU A 257 -20.98 -6.96 16.19
CA LEU A 257 -21.70 -6.15 17.18
C LEU A 257 -22.74 -5.20 16.56
N LEU A 258 -22.55 -4.79 15.31
CA LEU A 258 -23.51 -3.91 14.62
C LEU A 258 -24.75 -4.67 14.10
N GLN A 259 -24.74 -6.01 14.12
CA GLN A 259 -25.86 -6.86 13.66
C GLN A 259 -26.74 -7.35 14.81
N GLY A 260 -26.35 -7.15 16.04
CA GLY A 260 -27.09 -7.50 17.27
C GLY A 260 -27.81 -6.32 17.88
#